data_7d6ff142b3fa486138d006510e970371
#
_entry.id   7d6ff142b3fa486138d006510e970371
#
_cell.length_a   1.000
_cell.length_b   1.000
_cell.length_c   1.000
_cell.angle_alpha   90.00
_cell.angle_beta   90.00
_cell.angle_gamma   90.00
#
_symmetry.space_group_name_H-M   'P 1'
#
loop_
_entity.id
_entity.type
_entity.pdbx_description
1 polymer ?
#
loop_
_entity_poly.entity_id
_entity_poly.type
_entity_poly.pdbx_seq_one_letter_code
_entity_poly.pdbx_strand_id
1 'polypeptide(L)'
;MAAYRAFMIDVGRHYFSVPYLKKLIDVFAMHNINYFHWHLTEDQGWRLEIKKYPMLTQIGSKRKETILPTKKKEIDGVPVSGYYTQDEAREIVKYAADRYITVIPEVDMPGYMLDALASYLELCCTGGPYEVATRFGVFEDVLCAG
;
A
#
# COMPACT_ATOMS: atom_id res chain seq x y z
N MET A 1 -24.93 18.05 7.90
CA MET A 1 -23.54 17.69 7.54
C MET A 1 -23.51 16.20 7.24
N ALA A 2 -22.79 15.72 6.19
CA ALA A 2 -22.73 14.30 5.88
C ALA A 2 -22.10 13.51 7.04
N ALA A 3 -22.68 12.35 7.40
CA ALA A 3 -22.18 11.52 8.49
C ALA A 3 -20.83 10.86 8.14
N TYR A 4 -20.63 10.50 6.88
CA TYR A 4 -19.40 9.89 6.35
C TYR A 4 -18.63 10.91 5.50
N ARG A 5 -17.41 11.24 5.94
CA ARG A 5 -16.50 12.17 5.25
C ARG A 5 -15.12 11.51 5.27
N ALA A 6 -14.75 10.88 4.17
CA ALA A 6 -13.53 10.08 4.07
C ALA A 6 -12.50 10.71 3.14
N PHE A 7 -11.24 10.41 3.40
CA PHE A 7 -10.14 10.66 2.48
C PHE A 7 -9.29 9.40 2.36
N MET A 8 -8.94 9.02 1.14
CA MET A 8 -8.11 7.84 0.86
C MET A 8 -6.69 8.26 0.49
N ILE A 9 -5.71 7.54 1.02
CA ILE A 9 -4.30 7.63 0.64
C ILE A 9 -3.83 6.26 0.17
N ASP A 10 -3.31 6.22 -1.05
CA ASP A 10 -2.67 5.06 -1.64
C ASP A 10 -1.18 5.06 -1.26
N VAL A 11 -0.82 4.24 -0.28
CA VAL A 11 0.57 4.05 0.13
C VAL A 11 1.23 2.87 -0.57
N GLY A 12 0.45 2.01 -1.22
CA GLY A 12 0.93 0.89 -2.03
C GLY A 12 1.78 1.39 -3.20
N ARG A 13 1.22 2.31 -3.99
CA ARG A 13 1.93 2.89 -5.14
C ARG A 13 3.04 3.84 -4.73
N HIS A 14 2.89 4.56 -3.60
CA HIS A 14 3.93 5.43 -3.06
C HIS A 14 3.96 5.39 -1.54
N TYR A 15 5.08 4.95 -0.95
CA TYR A 15 5.23 4.91 0.50
C TYR A 15 5.36 6.31 1.10
N PHE A 16 4.55 6.59 2.12
CA PHE A 16 4.64 7.79 2.94
C PHE A 16 5.06 7.45 4.36
N SER A 17 5.98 8.21 4.93
CA SER A 17 6.46 7.96 6.29
C SER A 17 5.40 8.21 7.36
N VAL A 18 5.53 7.57 8.53
CA VAL A 18 4.64 7.77 9.68
C VAL A 18 4.50 9.26 10.07
N PRO A 19 5.58 10.08 10.15
CA PRO A 19 5.44 11.51 10.42
C PRO A 19 4.62 12.26 9.37
N TYR A 20 4.71 11.87 8.10
CA TYR A 20 3.92 12.47 7.03
C TYR A 20 2.43 12.11 7.17
N LEU A 21 2.10 10.85 7.44
CA LEU A 21 0.72 10.43 7.66
C LEU A 21 0.09 11.14 8.86
N LYS A 22 0.84 11.34 9.95
CA LYS A 22 0.36 12.11 11.10
C LYS A 22 0.01 13.56 10.73
N LYS A 23 0.84 14.23 9.92
CA LYS A 23 0.52 15.57 9.41
C LYS A 23 -0.76 15.58 8.56
N LEU A 24 -0.95 14.56 7.71
CA LEU A 24 -2.19 14.43 6.94
C LEU A 24 -3.40 14.22 7.83
N ILE A 25 -3.29 13.38 8.86
CA ILE A 25 -4.37 13.16 9.84
C ILE A 25 -4.72 14.46 10.56
N ASP A 26 -3.73 15.31 10.91
CA ASP A 26 -3.99 16.64 11.46
C ASP A 26 -4.79 17.51 10.47
N VAL A 27 -4.41 17.51 9.20
CA VAL A 27 -5.15 18.22 8.14
C VAL A 27 -6.56 17.65 7.99
N PHE A 28 -6.75 16.33 8.02
CA PHE A 28 -8.06 15.71 7.97
C PHE A 28 -8.96 16.18 9.12
N ALA A 29 -8.41 16.24 10.34
CA ALA A 29 -9.14 16.73 11.51
C ALA A 29 -9.58 18.20 11.32
N MET A 30 -8.70 19.05 10.81
CA MET A 30 -9.00 20.47 10.52
C MET A 30 -10.11 20.65 9.49
N HIS A 31 -10.27 19.70 8.56
CA HIS A 31 -11.30 19.69 7.52
C HIS A 31 -12.53 18.86 7.86
N ASN A 32 -12.67 18.44 9.12
CA ASN A 32 -13.79 17.61 9.60
C ASN A 32 -13.92 16.26 8.86
N ILE A 33 -12.85 15.72 8.31
CA ILE A 33 -12.79 14.35 7.82
C ILE A 33 -12.86 13.42 9.04
N ASN A 34 -13.71 12.38 8.99
CA ASN A 34 -13.89 11.47 10.10
C ASN A 34 -13.56 10.00 9.76
N TYR A 35 -13.13 9.74 8.51
CA TYR A 35 -12.61 8.44 8.08
C TYR A 35 -11.34 8.61 7.26
N PHE A 36 -10.30 7.88 7.64
CA PHE A 36 -9.07 7.74 6.87
C PHE A 36 -9.03 6.36 6.22
N HIS A 37 -9.24 6.31 4.92
CA HIS A 37 -9.12 5.11 4.11
C HIS A 37 -7.65 4.91 3.74
N TRP A 38 -7.03 3.90 4.33
CA TRP A 38 -5.60 3.62 4.21
C TRP A 38 -5.37 2.42 3.29
N HIS A 39 -5.08 2.70 2.03
CA HIS A 39 -4.86 1.69 0.98
C HIS A 39 -3.42 1.19 1.06
N LEU A 40 -3.24 -0.02 1.59
CA LEU A 40 -1.96 -0.54 2.08
C LEU A 40 -1.20 -1.42 1.10
N THR A 41 -1.88 -1.96 0.07
CA THR A 41 -1.29 -2.94 -0.85
C THR A 41 -1.63 -2.64 -2.29
N GLU A 42 -0.69 -2.85 -3.18
CA GLU A 42 -0.84 -2.70 -4.61
C GLU A 42 0.26 -3.46 -5.35
N ASP A 43 0.08 -3.74 -6.64
CA ASP A 43 1.10 -4.39 -7.47
C ASP A 43 2.51 -3.79 -7.31
N GLN A 44 2.60 -2.50 -6.92
CA GLN A 44 3.83 -1.74 -6.77
C GLN A 44 4.40 -1.76 -5.35
N GLY A 45 3.69 -2.35 -4.39
CA GLY A 45 4.25 -2.55 -3.07
C GLY A 45 3.28 -2.89 -1.94
N TRP A 46 3.70 -3.85 -1.15
CA TRP A 46 3.08 -4.25 0.12
C TRP A 46 3.58 -3.38 1.27
N ARG A 47 2.69 -2.72 2.01
CA ARG A 47 3.10 -1.72 3.01
C ARG A 47 2.81 -2.08 4.48
N LEU A 48 2.30 -3.26 4.78
CA LEU A 48 1.99 -3.67 6.16
C LEU A 48 2.79 -4.90 6.57
N GLU A 49 3.45 -4.84 7.73
CA GLU A 49 4.12 -6.02 8.31
C GLU A 49 3.12 -7.11 8.67
N ILE A 50 3.32 -8.30 8.10
CA ILE A 50 2.63 -9.52 8.50
C ILE A 50 3.68 -10.49 9.05
N LYS A 51 3.80 -10.60 10.36
CA LYS A 51 4.86 -11.40 11.02
C LYS A 51 4.90 -12.85 10.58
N LYS A 52 3.74 -13.43 10.24
CA LYS A 52 3.63 -14.80 9.72
C LYS A 52 4.15 -14.91 8.28
N TYR A 53 4.14 -13.83 7.52
CA TYR A 53 4.53 -13.78 6.12
C TYR A 53 5.57 -12.69 5.87
N PRO A 54 6.81 -12.86 6.37
CA PRO A 54 7.82 -11.81 6.37
C PRO A 54 8.30 -11.39 4.98
N MET A 55 8.20 -12.27 3.97
CA MET A 55 8.63 -11.97 2.61
C MET A 55 7.77 -10.85 1.97
N LEU A 56 6.52 -10.66 2.41
CA LEU A 56 5.66 -9.55 1.96
C LEU A 56 6.34 -8.19 2.18
N THR A 57 7.09 -8.02 3.25
CA THR A 57 7.84 -6.79 3.50
C THR A 57 9.30 -6.87 3.06
N GLN A 58 9.92 -8.04 3.03
CA GLN A 58 11.30 -8.19 2.59
C GLN A 58 11.46 -8.04 1.07
N ILE A 59 10.49 -8.53 0.30
CA ILE A 59 10.44 -8.47 -1.17
C ILE A 59 9.34 -7.52 -1.62
N GLY A 60 8.08 -7.79 -1.24
CA GLY A 60 6.90 -7.09 -1.73
C GLY A 60 6.88 -5.59 -1.46
N SER A 61 7.60 -5.11 -0.45
CA SER A 61 7.68 -3.68 -0.15
C SER A 61 8.67 -2.89 -1.03
N LYS A 62 9.37 -3.57 -1.96
CA LYS A 62 10.50 -2.98 -2.69
C LYS A 62 10.29 -3.07 -4.19
N ARG A 63 10.51 -1.99 -4.91
CA ARG A 63 10.63 -1.99 -6.37
C ARG A 63 11.89 -1.26 -6.80
N LYS A 64 12.50 -1.69 -7.91
CA LYS A 64 13.79 -1.20 -8.39
C LYS A 64 13.74 0.23 -8.95
N GLU A 65 12.60 0.65 -9.46
CA GLU A 65 12.42 1.92 -10.16
C GLU A 65 10.93 2.19 -10.37
N THR A 66 10.58 3.35 -10.89
CA THR A 66 9.21 3.66 -11.32
C THR A 66 9.21 4.10 -12.79
N ILE A 67 8.33 3.47 -13.59
CA ILE A 67 8.03 3.93 -14.94
C ILE A 67 6.98 5.03 -14.83
N LEU A 68 7.37 6.26 -15.13
CA LEU A 68 6.51 7.42 -15.01
C LEU A 68 5.35 7.35 -16.03
N PRO A 69 4.14 7.78 -15.66
CA PRO A 69 2.96 7.77 -16.55
C PRO A 69 3.03 8.90 -17.60
N THR A 70 4.19 9.10 -18.20
CA THR A 70 4.42 10.06 -19.29
C THR A 70 4.24 9.39 -20.64
N LYS A 71 3.99 10.18 -21.70
CA LYS A 71 3.92 9.66 -23.08
C LYS A 71 5.16 8.87 -23.50
N LYS A 72 6.33 9.21 -22.93
CA LYS A 72 7.61 8.57 -23.23
C LYS A 72 7.92 7.36 -22.35
N LYS A 73 7.07 7.06 -21.34
CA LYS A 73 7.31 5.98 -20.37
C LYS A 73 8.74 6.06 -19.76
N GLU A 74 9.11 7.26 -19.33
CA GLU A 74 10.43 7.50 -18.74
C GLU A 74 10.58 6.71 -17.44
N ILE A 75 11.79 6.17 -17.22
CA ILE A 75 12.16 5.42 -16.02
C ILE A 75 12.89 6.39 -15.10
N ASP A 76 12.48 6.46 -13.83
CA ASP A 76 13.14 7.35 -12.86
C ASP A 76 14.45 6.77 -12.29
N GLY A 77 14.67 5.46 -12.42
CA GLY A 77 15.86 4.78 -11.91
C GLY A 77 15.99 4.85 -10.37
N VAL A 78 14.92 5.23 -9.65
CA VAL A 78 14.95 5.42 -8.21
C VAL A 78 14.28 4.24 -7.51
N PRO A 79 15.04 3.43 -6.73
CA PRO A 79 14.45 2.36 -5.94
C PRO A 79 13.48 2.92 -4.89
N VAL A 80 12.32 2.27 -4.76
CA VAL A 80 11.32 2.60 -3.74
C VAL A 80 11.24 1.43 -2.77
N SER A 81 11.26 1.76 -1.46
CA SER A 81 11.05 0.79 -0.40
C SER A 81 10.36 1.45 0.80
N GLY A 82 9.70 0.64 1.62
CA GLY A 82 9.07 1.09 2.85
C GLY A 82 7.82 0.30 3.16
N TYR A 83 7.59 0.12 4.45
CA TYR A 83 6.40 -0.53 5.00
C TYR A 83 6.19 -0.03 6.42
N TYR A 84 5.03 -0.28 6.96
CA TYR A 84 4.70 0.01 8.36
C TYR A 84 4.80 -1.28 9.17
N THR A 85 5.55 -1.24 10.26
CA THR A 85 5.51 -2.28 11.29
C THR A 85 4.13 -2.31 11.93
N GLN A 86 3.78 -3.42 12.56
CA GLN A 86 2.49 -3.50 13.30
C GLN A 86 2.40 -2.44 14.41
N ASP A 87 3.52 -2.08 15.01
CA ASP A 87 3.54 -1.04 16.05
C ASP A 87 3.33 0.36 15.47
N GLU A 88 3.97 0.67 14.33
CA GLU A 88 3.70 1.91 13.60
C GLU A 88 2.26 2.00 13.09
N ALA A 89 1.69 0.88 12.63
CA ALA A 89 0.28 0.85 12.21
C ALA A 89 -0.65 1.12 13.41
N ARG A 90 -0.40 0.51 14.58
CA ARG A 90 -1.15 0.82 15.81
C ARG A 90 -1.01 2.27 16.23
N GLU A 91 0.20 2.84 16.10
CA GLU A 91 0.47 4.24 16.40
C GLU A 91 -0.37 5.16 15.51
N ILE A 92 -0.45 4.91 14.20
CA ILE A 92 -1.28 5.68 13.27
C ILE A 92 -2.77 5.57 13.62
N VAL A 93 -3.26 4.35 13.88
CA VAL A 93 -4.66 4.13 14.28
C VAL A 93 -5.00 4.89 15.56
N LYS A 94 -4.13 4.82 16.57
CA LYS A 94 -4.30 5.56 17.83
C LYS A 94 -4.27 7.07 17.58
N TYR A 95 -3.31 7.56 16.80
CA TYR A 95 -3.17 8.99 16.50
C TYR A 95 -4.41 9.57 15.78
N ALA A 96 -5.01 8.78 14.88
CA ALA A 96 -6.26 9.13 14.22
C ALA A 96 -7.44 9.10 15.19
N ALA A 97 -7.54 8.06 16.03
CA ALA A 97 -8.61 7.93 17.02
C ALA A 97 -8.63 9.08 18.03
N ASP A 98 -7.46 9.55 18.49
CA ASP A 98 -7.31 10.72 19.36
C ASP A 98 -7.85 12.04 18.71
N ARG A 99 -8.13 12.01 17.39
CA ARG A 99 -8.73 13.09 16.58
C ARG A 99 -10.12 12.76 16.06
N TYR A 100 -10.75 11.73 16.62
CA TYR A 100 -12.08 11.26 16.20
C TYR A 100 -12.14 10.83 14.72
N ILE A 101 -11.02 10.32 14.18
CA ILE A 101 -10.92 9.77 12.83
C ILE A 101 -10.80 8.26 12.91
N THR A 102 -11.71 7.56 12.26
CA THR A 102 -11.67 6.10 12.12
C THR A 102 -10.78 5.72 10.93
N VAL A 103 -9.80 4.85 11.16
CA VAL A 103 -8.98 4.29 10.09
C VAL A 103 -9.66 3.07 9.49
N ILE A 104 -9.78 3.04 8.16
CA ILE A 104 -10.24 1.88 7.38
C ILE A 104 -9.03 1.36 6.60
N PRO A 105 -8.37 0.29 7.08
CA PRO A 105 -7.28 -0.33 6.32
C PRO A 105 -7.85 -1.12 5.14
N GLU A 106 -7.23 -1.00 3.98
CA GLU A 106 -7.58 -1.75 2.78
C GLU A 106 -6.41 -2.62 2.34
N VAL A 107 -6.72 -3.87 2.05
CA VAL A 107 -5.83 -4.85 1.41
C VAL A 107 -6.62 -5.45 0.26
N ASP A 108 -6.21 -5.19 -0.98
CA ASP A 108 -6.86 -5.70 -2.17
C ASP A 108 -6.52 -7.18 -2.40
N MET A 109 -7.51 -7.93 -2.86
CA MET A 109 -7.33 -9.28 -3.38
C MET A 109 -8.58 -9.73 -4.15
N PRO A 110 -8.49 -10.68 -5.09
CA PRO A 110 -7.30 -11.44 -5.49
C PRO A 110 -6.39 -10.71 -6.49
N GLY A 111 -6.84 -9.61 -7.08
CA GLY A 111 -6.06 -8.75 -7.97
C GLY A 111 -5.21 -7.74 -7.21
N TYR A 112 -4.37 -6.99 -7.94
CA TYR A 112 -3.44 -6.00 -7.38
C TYR A 112 -2.44 -6.59 -6.37
N MET A 113 -1.98 -7.82 -6.63
CA MET A 113 -1.20 -8.64 -5.70
C MET A 113 0.14 -9.13 -6.26
N LEU A 114 0.70 -8.44 -7.28
CA LEU A 114 2.03 -8.79 -7.82
C LEU A 114 3.13 -8.72 -6.76
N ASP A 115 3.00 -7.82 -5.80
CA ASP A 115 3.88 -7.71 -4.64
C ASP A 115 3.87 -8.99 -3.77
N ALA A 116 2.68 -9.57 -3.56
CA ALA A 116 2.52 -10.83 -2.83
C ALA A 116 2.97 -12.04 -3.67
N LEU A 117 2.64 -12.07 -4.97
CA LEU A 117 3.08 -13.12 -5.88
C LEU A 117 4.61 -13.15 -6.05
N ALA A 118 5.26 -11.98 -6.09
CA ALA A 118 6.71 -11.87 -6.08
C ALA A 118 7.33 -12.38 -4.77
N SER A 119 6.57 -12.28 -3.66
CA SER A 119 7.00 -12.69 -2.32
C SER A 119 6.79 -14.17 -2.05
N TYR A 120 5.71 -14.76 -2.60
CA TYR A 120 5.27 -16.13 -2.36
C TYR A 120 4.70 -16.74 -3.63
N LEU A 121 5.57 -17.42 -4.39
CA LEU A 121 5.22 -18.03 -5.68
C LEU A 121 4.14 -19.12 -5.59
N GLU A 122 3.99 -19.76 -4.44
CA GLU A 122 2.93 -20.74 -4.19
C GLU A 122 1.51 -20.16 -4.23
N LEU A 123 1.37 -18.83 -4.20
CA LEU A 123 0.08 -18.16 -4.31
C LEU A 123 -0.39 -17.95 -5.75
N CYS A 124 0.43 -18.29 -6.75
CA CYS A 124 0.11 -18.08 -8.17
C CYS A 124 -0.49 -19.32 -8.84
N CYS A 125 -1.22 -19.10 -9.94
CA CYS A 125 -1.75 -20.18 -10.77
C CYS A 125 -0.81 -20.62 -11.89
N THR A 126 0.15 -19.77 -12.30
CA THR A 126 0.97 -19.95 -13.52
C THR A 126 2.43 -20.30 -13.26
N GLY A 127 2.91 -20.19 -11.99
CA GLY A 127 4.27 -20.58 -11.60
C GLY A 127 5.32 -19.48 -11.69
N GLY A 128 4.97 -18.27 -12.12
CA GLY A 128 5.89 -17.12 -12.19
C GLY A 128 7.04 -17.28 -13.20
N PRO A 129 8.20 -16.60 -13.04
CA PRO A 129 8.52 -15.70 -11.92
C PRO A 129 7.78 -14.37 -11.95
N TYR A 130 7.63 -13.75 -10.78
CA TYR A 130 7.01 -12.43 -10.64
C TYR A 130 7.97 -11.42 -10.04
N GLU A 131 7.81 -10.16 -10.43
CA GLU A 131 8.49 -9.01 -9.83
C GLU A 131 7.45 -7.99 -9.36
N VAL A 132 7.80 -7.25 -8.30
CA VAL A 132 7.00 -6.10 -7.86
C VAL A 132 6.91 -5.09 -9.00
N ALA A 133 5.72 -4.64 -9.32
CA ALA A 133 5.48 -3.82 -10.49
C ALA A 133 6.20 -2.45 -10.41
N THR A 134 6.79 -2.05 -11.53
CA THR A 134 7.46 -0.75 -11.68
C THR A 134 6.60 0.28 -12.41
N ARG A 135 5.45 -0.12 -12.95
CA ARG A 135 4.51 0.74 -13.68
C ARG A 135 3.12 0.68 -13.06
N PHE A 136 2.34 1.72 -13.28
CA PHE A 136 0.91 1.72 -12.98
C PHE A 136 0.13 1.05 -14.11
N GLY A 137 -0.98 0.43 -13.77
CA GLY A 137 -1.85 -0.23 -14.73
C GLY A 137 -2.58 -1.42 -14.14
N VAL A 138 -3.35 -2.11 -14.96
CA VAL A 138 -3.98 -3.38 -14.64
C VAL A 138 -3.04 -4.51 -15.06
N PHE A 139 -2.88 -5.50 -14.20
CA PHE A 139 -2.15 -6.73 -14.46
C PHE A 139 -3.11 -7.91 -14.48
N GLU A 140 -2.78 -8.92 -15.28
CA GLU A 140 -3.66 -10.09 -15.47
C GLU A 140 -3.45 -11.14 -14.37
N ASP A 141 -2.31 -11.09 -13.69
CA ASP A 141 -1.95 -12.04 -12.64
C ASP A 141 -2.67 -11.72 -11.33
N VAL A 142 -3.27 -12.75 -10.75
CA VAL A 142 -4.04 -12.68 -9.51
C VAL A 142 -3.68 -13.84 -8.59
N LEU A 143 -4.05 -13.74 -7.32
CA LEU A 143 -3.93 -14.89 -6.40
C LEU A 143 -4.77 -16.08 -6.90
N CYS A 144 -4.20 -17.27 -6.79
CA CYS A 144 -4.88 -18.50 -7.18
C CYS A 144 -5.95 -18.86 -6.15
N ALA A 145 -7.17 -19.11 -6.61
CA ALA A 145 -8.31 -19.44 -5.75
C ALA A 145 -8.59 -20.95 -5.62
N GLY A 146 -7.77 -21.81 -6.25
CA GLY A 146 -8.02 -23.26 -6.33
C GLY A 146 -6.96 -24.14 -5.78
#